data_678c90fc476a8052a4c99beae6134e92
#
_entry.id   678c90fc476a8052a4c99beae6134e92
#
_cell.length_a   1.000
_cell.length_b   1.000
_cell.length_c   1.000
_cell.angle_alpha   90.00
_cell.angle_beta   90.00
_cell.angle_gamma   90.00
#
_symmetry.space_group_name_H-M   'P 1'
#
loop_
_entity.id
_entity.type
_entity.pdbx_description
1 polymer ?
#
loop_
_entity_poly.entity_id
_entity_poly.type
_entity_poly.pdbx_seq_one_letter_code
_entity_poly.pdbx_strand_id
1 'polypeptide(L)' 'MNTELKTRHKVIVSEKEHTKSESLTESLVEAIVSGEIEPGSKISEPELAKKYQVSRGPLREAMMRLEGLGLIERIPH' A
#
# COMPACT_ATOMS: atom_id res chain seq x y z
N MET A 1 34.70 5.44 12.07
CA MET A 1 34.23 5.34 11.71
C MET A 1 33.91 4.87 11.49
N ASN A 2 33.49 4.88 11.40
CA ASN A 2 32.87 4.51 10.96
C ASN A 2 32.12 4.44 11.34
N THR A 3 32.06 4.63 12.16
CA THR A 3 31.18 4.66 12.46
C THR A 3 30.27 4.99 11.88
N GLU A 4 30.23 5.73 11.48
CA GLU A 4 29.45 6.04 10.73
C GLU A 4 28.93 5.05 10.07
N LEU A 5 29.26 4.26 9.89
CA LEU A 5 28.80 3.33 9.23
C LEU A 5 27.67 2.74 9.75
N LYS A 6 27.47 2.48 10.92
CA LYS A 6 26.39 1.92 11.43
C LYS A 6 25.20 2.65 11.32
N THR A 7 25.22 3.86 11.52
CA THR A 7 24.09 4.67 11.48
C THR A 7 23.52 4.64 10.16
N ARG A 8 24.29 4.70 9.16
CA ARG A 8 23.81 4.72 7.91
C ARG A 8 23.17 3.49 7.57
N HIS A 9 23.59 2.41 8.09
CA HIS A 9 22.98 1.25 7.84
C HIS A 9 21.58 1.21 8.13
N LYS A 10 21.16 1.69 9.20
CA LYS A 10 19.82 1.71 9.61
C LYS A 10 18.93 2.34 8.66
N VAL A 11 19.27 3.43 8.19
CA VAL A 11 18.46 4.20 7.32
C VAL A 11 18.27 3.45 6.04
N ILE A 12 19.30 2.87 5.53
CA ILE A 12 19.20 2.18 4.31
C ILE A 12 18.33 0.99 4.39
N VAL A 13 18.35 0.30 5.47
CA VAL A 13 17.52 -0.81 5.65
C VAL A 13 16.09 -0.43 5.61
N SER A 14 15.73 0.63 6.25
CA SER A 14 14.40 1.10 6.29
C SER A 14 13.89 1.38 4.92
N GLU A 15 14.67 1.95 4.05
CA GLU A 15 14.24 2.22 2.77
C GLU A 15 14.04 0.99 1.96
N LYS A 16 14.88 0.03 2.07
CA LYS A 16 14.75 -1.12 1.35
C LYS A 16 13.62 -1.92 1.78
N GLU A 17 13.22 -1.79 2.99
CA GLU A 17 12.19 -2.58 3.53
C GLU A 17 10.89 -1.92 3.57
N HIS A 18 10.46 -1.36 2.50
CA HIS A 18 9.13 -0.86 2.35
C HIS A 18 8.21 -1.97 2.74
N THR A 19 7.23 -1.74 3.58
CA THR A 19 6.31 -2.77 3.99
C THR A 19 5.41 -3.14 2.82
N LYS A 20 4.81 -4.30 2.89
CA LYS A 20 3.90 -4.71 1.87
C LYS A 20 2.72 -3.77 1.77
N SER A 21 2.24 -3.27 2.88
CA SER A 21 1.13 -2.34 2.85
C SER A 21 1.51 -1.03 2.17
N GLU A 22 2.75 -0.57 2.37
CA GLU A 22 3.19 0.65 1.71
C GLU A 22 3.33 0.44 0.21
N SER A 23 3.87 -0.70 -0.20
CA SER A 23 3.98 -1.01 -1.61
C SER A 23 2.63 -1.14 -2.26
N LEU A 24 1.69 -1.76 -1.57
CA LEU A 24 0.35 -1.88 -2.09
C LEU A 24 -0.34 -0.53 -2.17
N THR A 25 -0.11 0.33 -1.20
CA THR A 25 -0.67 1.67 -1.24
C THR A 25 -0.19 2.39 -2.50
N GLU A 26 1.08 2.30 -2.79
CA GLU A 26 1.63 2.95 -3.98
C GLU A 26 1.05 2.37 -5.25
N SER A 27 0.92 1.06 -5.32
CA SER A 27 0.35 0.42 -6.49
C SER A 27 -1.09 0.82 -6.71
N LEU A 28 -1.84 0.92 -5.63
CA LEU A 28 -3.25 1.30 -5.75
C LEU A 28 -3.38 2.77 -6.13
N VAL A 29 -2.51 3.62 -5.63
CA VAL A 29 -2.52 5.02 -6.03
C VAL A 29 -2.23 5.13 -7.51
N GLU A 30 -1.28 4.36 -8.00
CA GLU A 30 -0.96 4.37 -9.41
C GLU A 30 -2.14 3.89 -10.24
N ALA A 31 -2.85 2.89 -9.77
CA ALA A 31 -4.02 2.40 -10.47
C ALA A 31 -5.11 3.45 -10.53
N ILE A 32 -5.23 4.26 -9.48
CA ILE A 32 -6.21 5.33 -9.48
C ILE A 32 -5.79 6.44 -10.43
N VAL A 33 -4.52 6.81 -10.39
CA VAL A 33 -4.00 7.87 -11.25
C VAL A 33 -4.12 7.48 -12.71
N SER A 34 -3.88 6.24 -13.04
CA SER A 34 -3.95 5.79 -14.42
C SER A 34 -5.38 5.56 -14.91
N GLY A 35 -6.34 5.59 -14.00
CA GLY A 35 -7.72 5.37 -14.38
C GLY A 35 -8.16 3.92 -14.35
N GLU A 36 -7.27 3.03 -13.96
CA GLU A 36 -7.61 1.63 -13.84
C GLU A 36 -8.63 1.44 -12.73
N ILE A 37 -8.51 2.20 -11.64
CA ILE A 37 -9.48 2.24 -10.58
C ILE A 37 -10.02 3.66 -10.53
N GLU A 38 -11.31 3.82 -10.63
CA GLU A 38 -11.88 5.15 -10.58
C GLU A 38 -11.84 5.73 -9.19
N PRO A 39 -11.49 7.01 -9.02
CA PRO A 39 -11.47 7.62 -7.70
C PRO A 39 -12.86 7.52 -7.06
N GLY A 40 -12.90 7.17 -5.79
CA GLY A 40 -14.16 7.06 -5.07
C GLY A 40 -14.92 5.78 -5.32
N SER A 41 -14.38 4.89 -6.15
CA SER A 41 -15.11 3.68 -6.47
C SER A 41 -15.18 2.73 -5.28
N LYS A 42 -16.18 1.89 -5.27
CA LYS A 42 -16.34 0.91 -4.20
C LYS A 42 -15.55 -0.32 -4.55
N ILE A 43 -14.71 -0.73 -3.63
CA ILE A 43 -13.80 -1.81 -3.88
C ILE A 43 -13.91 -2.90 -2.84
N SER A 44 -13.90 -4.14 -3.28
CA SER A 44 -13.97 -5.29 -2.40
C SER A 44 -12.56 -5.76 -2.05
N GLU A 45 -12.29 -5.91 -0.77
CA GLU A 45 -11.00 -6.38 -0.31
C GLU A 45 -10.69 -7.77 -0.88
N PRO A 46 -11.62 -8.74 -0.86
CA PRO A 46 -11.30 -10.04 -1.44
C PRO A 46 -10.98 -9.99 -2.92
N GLU A 47 -11.64 -9.12 -3.65
CA GLU A 47 -11.35 -8.99 -5.08
C GLU A 47 -9.97 -8.45 -5.33
N LEU A 48 -9.56 -7.45 -4.57
CA LEU A 48 -8.25 -6.89 -4.73
C LEU A 48 -7.18 -7.87 -4.26
N ALA A 49 -7.44 -8.61 -3.19
CA ALA A 49 -6.46 -9.58 -2.73
C ALA A 49 -6.18 -10.61 -3.80
N LYS A 50 -7.22 -11.01 -4.53
CA LYS A 50 -7.07 -11.95 -5.59
C LYS A 50 -6.33 -11.35 -6.77
N LYS A 51 -6.70 -10.15 -7.15
CA LYS A 51 -6.10 -9.48 -8.28
C LYS A 51 -4.61 -9.24 -8.07
N TYR A 52 -4.23 -8.78 -6.89
CA TYR A 52 -2.84 -8.47 -6.63
C TYR A 52 -2.08 -9.66 -6.03
N GLN A 53 -2.76 -10.75 -5.77
CA GLN A 53 -2.16 -11.97 -5.22
C GLN A 53 -1.41 -11.67 -3.93
N VAL A 54 -2.07 -11.03 -3.01
CA VAL A 54 -1.48 -10.65 -1.75
C VAL A 54 -2.36 -11.10 -0.60
N SER A 55 -1.79 -11.15 0.59
CA SER A 55 -2.56 -11.52 1.77
C SER A 55 -3.40 -10.34 2.20
N ARG A 56 -4.43 -10.62 2.97
CA ARG A 56 -5.43 -9.61 3.31
C ARG A 56 -4.95 -8.58 4.31
N GLY A 57 -4.02 -8.93 5.19
CA GLY A 57 -3.55 -8.00 6.19
C GLY A 57 -2.94 -6.73 5.61
N PRO A 58 -1.86 -6.86 4.84
CA PRO A 58 -1.23 -5.69 4.24
C PRO A 58 -2.17 -4.94 3.30
N LEU A 59 -3.03 -5.70 2.60
CA LEU A 59 -3.97 -5.07 1.68
C LEU A 59 -4.99 -4.23 2.46
N ARG A 60 -5.47 -4.76 3.58
CA ARG A 60 -6.44 -4.02 4.39
C ARG A 60 -5.83 -2.72 4.89
N GLU A 61 -4.58 -2.75 5.32
CA GLU A 61 -3.93 -1.54 5.77
C GLU A 61 -3.81 -0.52 4.65
N ALA A 62 -3.46 -0.98 3.46
CA ALA A 62 -3.37 -0.08 2.32
C ALA A 62 -4.73 0.51 1.98
N MET A 63 -5.77 -0.32 1.99
CA MET A 63 -7.10 0.16 1.67
C MET A 63 -7.60 1.15 2.72
N MET A 64 -7.25 0.94 3.98
CA MET A 64 -7.65 1.87 5.02
C MET A 64 -7.00 3.22 4.83
N ARG A 65 -5.75 3.26 4.39
CA ARG A 65 -5.09 4.51 4.10
C ARG A 65 -5.78 5.24 2.97
N LEU A 66 -6.11 4.52 1.90
CA LEU A 66 -6.75 5.14 0.75
C LEU A 66 -8.16 5.59 1.08
N GLU A 67 -8.83 4.82 1.90
CA GLU A 67 -10.17 5.19 2.34
C GLU A 67 -10.11 6.47 3.17
N GLY A 68 -9.13 6.56 4.06
CA GLY A 68 -8.95 7.75 4.87
C GLY A 68 -8.66 8.99 4.05
N LEU A 69 -8.07 8.81 2.88
CA LEU A 69 -7.80 9.92 1.98
C LEU A 69 -8.96 10.20 1.04
N GLY A 70 -10.02 9.41 1.13
CA GLY A 70 -11.18 9.60 0.27
C GLY A 70 -11.00 9.11 -1.16
N LEU A 71 -9.97 8.29 -1.40
CA LEU A 71 -9.69 7.82 -2.74
C LEU A 71 -10.48 6.59 -3.13
N ILE A 72 -10.93 5.82 -2.17
CA ILE A 72 -11.76 4.65 -2.42
C ILE A 72 -12.80 4.51 -1.32
N GLU A 73 -13.75 3.64 -1.56
CA GLU A 73 -14.73 3.32 -0.54
C GLU A 73 -14.72 1.81 -0.41
N ARG A 74 -14.50 1.30 0.79
CA ARG A 74 -14.45 -0.16 0.98
C ARG A 74 -15.85 -0.70 1.13
N ILE A 75 -16.09 -1.86 0.51
CA ILE A 75 -17.35 -2.54 0.69
C ILE A 75 -17.26 -3.31 2.00
N PRO A 76 -18.17 -3.11 2.92
CA PRO A 76 -18.09 -3.81 4.21
C PRO A 76 -18.37 -5.30 4.03
N HIS A 77 -17.79 -6.10 4.89
CA HIS A 77 -18.00 -7.55 4.87
C HIS A 77 -18.50 -8.09 6.18
#